data_7e3a20f8850e4b72f7228a4e15969f8b
#
_entry.id   7e3a20f8850e4b72f7228a4e15969f8b
#
_cell.length_a   1.000
_cell.length_b   1.000
_cell.length_c   1.000
_cell.angle_alpha   90.00
_cell.angle_beta   90.00
_cell.angle_gamma   90.00
#
_symmetry.space_group_name_H-M   'P 1'
#
loop_
_entity.id
_entity.type
_entity.pdbx_description
1 polymer ?
#
loop_
_entity_poly.entity_id
_entity_poly.type
_entity_poly.pdbx_seq_one_letter_code
_entity_poly.pdbx_strand_id
1 'polypeptide(L)'
;MAALCRAALRRSLRRPAPRGALAGHRAGRGFAAGQPIKCTAAVARAAKKNYWEDALVLEEVTVAPPQAGEVRVKITHAALCHTDAFTLCGDDPEGKFPSILGHEAAGIVESVGEGVTEFEPGDHVVPCYQAYCGKCEFCLRPRINLCTSVRAFTGAGVMKADSKPRFTDSKGDPIYHFMGTSTFAEYTVLHQESVAKITKAAPLEKVCLLGCGISTGWGAVWNTAEFEKGSTAAVFGLGAVGLSVIEGCKIAGASRIIAVDLLDKKLEVAKKWGATDFVNPSKLDKPVQQAIVDMTGFGVDYSFDCTGNVEVMRAALECSHRGWGKSVVIGVAAAGKEISTRPFQLITGRQWMGSAFGGWKSKLEVPGLVDRYMKGEVKIDEYITHEMKFEEINKALKLLHEGDCLRCVLAL
;
A
#
# COMPACT_ATOMS: atom_id res chain seq x y z
N MET A 1 -8.77 1.63 -44.37
CA MET A 1 -9.63 2.51 -43.56
C MET A 1 -9.35 2.28 -42.05
N ALA A 2 -8.17 2.67 -41.57
CA ALA A 2 -7.76 2.52 -40.18
C ALA A 2 -6.81 3.67 -39.70
N ALA A 3 -7.09 4.90 -40.13
CA ALA A 3 -6.22 6.05 -39.86
C ALA A 3 -6.97 7.32 -39.41
N LEU A 4 -8.20 7.25 -38.92
CA LEU A 4 -9.02 8.43 -38.63
C LEU A 4 -9.63 8.53 -37.23
N CYS A 5 -9.10 7.80 -36.23
CA CYS A 5 -9.62 7.87 -34.84
C CYS A 5 -8.59 8.27 -33.76
N ARG A 6 -7.46 8.88 -34.11
CA ARG A 6 -6.43 9.36 -33.14
C ARG A 6 -6.32 10.88 -32.98
N ALA A 7 -7.30 11.65 -33.41
CA ALA A 7 -7.16 13.12 -33.48
C ALA A 7 -8.11 13.93 -32.57
N ALA A 8 -8.80 13.38 -31.61
CA ALA A 8 -9.84 14.08 -30.85
C ALA A 8 -9.61 14.33 -29.36
N LEU A 9 -8.43 14.06 -28.80
CA LEU A 9 -8.15 14.32 -27.35
C LEU A 9 -6.87 15.13 -27.07
N ARG A 10 -6.47 15.99 -28.00
CA ARG A 10 -5.40 16.98 -27.77
C ARG A 10 -5.90 18.40 -27.99
N ARG A 11 -6.80 18.89 -27.14
CA ARG A 11 -7.05 20.33 -27.02
C ARG A 11 -7.34 20.70 -25.57
N SER A 12 -6.54 21.69 -25.10
CA SER A 12 -6.68 22.57 -23.94
C SER A 12 -5.81 22.25 -22.71
N LEU A 13 -4.50 22.38 -22.84
CA LEU A 13 -3.67 22.91 -21.76
C LEU A 13 -2.77 24.01 -22.35
N ARG A 14 -3.34 25.21 -22.55
CA ARG A 14 -2.55 26.43 -22.71
C ARG A 14 -2.10 26.86 -21.29
N ARG A 15 -0.79 26.84 -21.06
CA ARG A 15 -0.15 27.45 -19.89
C ARG A 15 -0.36 28.97 -19.95
N PRO A 16 -0.78 29.64 -18.87
CA PRO A 16 -0.63 31.08 -18.75
C PRO A 16 0.84 31.42 -18.50
N ALA A 17 1.32 32.48 -19.14
CA ALA A 17 2.65 33.04 -18.98
C ALA A 17 2.87 33.58 -17.55
N PRO A 18 4.11 33.61 -17.03
CA PRO A 18 4.39 34.12 -15.71
C PRO A 18 4.22 35.65 -15.66
N ARG A 19 3.29 36.14 -14.84
CA ARG A 19 3.22 37.53 -14.44
C ARG A 19 4.27 37.80 -13.37
N GLY A 20 4.93 38.92 -13.56
CA GLY A 20 6.12 39.43 -12.91
C GLY A 20 6.15 39.34 -11.37
N ALA A 21 7.35 39.14 -10.92
CA ALA A 21 7.77 39.15 -9.54
C ALA A 21 7.49 40.48 -8.84
N LEU A 22 6.76 40.44 -7.74
CA LEU A 22 6.91 41.39 -6.64
C LEU A 22 7.57 40.62 -5.48
N ALA A 23 8.87 40.86 -5.34
CA ALA A 23 9.68 40.36 -4.22
C ALA A 23 9.24 41.04 -2.93
N GLY A 24 8.33 40.40 -2.22
CA GLY A 24 8.10 40.67 -0.81
C GLY A 24 8.88 39.65 0.02
N HIS A 25 10.05 40.01 0.51
CA HIS A 25 10.76 39.23 1.53
C HIS A 25 9.87 39.17 2.77
N ARG A 26 9.07 38.13 2.91
CA ARG A 26 8.58 37.71 4.21
C ARG A 26 9.77 37.11 4.95
N ALA A 27 10.27 37.87 5.95
CA ALA A 27 11.19 37.35 6.93
C ALA A 27 10.66 35.98 7.43
N GLY A 28 11.45 34.93 7.22
CA GLY A 28 11.11 33.60 7.64
C GLY A 28 10.86 33.60 9.15
N ARG A 29 9.64 33.25 9.57
CA ARG A 29 9.43 32.81 10.94
C ARG A 29 10.36 31.61 11.14
N GLY A 30 11.40 31.76 11.93
CA GLY A 30 12.23 30.64 12.32
C GLY A 30 11.33 29.61 12.99
N PHE A 31 11.10 28.51 12.33
CA PHE A 31 10.46 27.36 12.95
C PHE A 31 11.44 26.87 14.02
N ALA A 32 11.05 26.98 15.30
CA ALA A 32 11.80 26.37 16.38
C ALA A 32 11.87 24.87 16.07
N ALA A 33 13.09 24.32 15.92
CA ALA A 33 13.28 22.88 15.86
C ALA A 33 12.57 22.28 17.07
N GLY A 34 11.57 21.41 16.83
CA GLY A 34 10.74 20.86 17.89
C GLY A 34 11.61 20.18 18.95
N GLN A 35 11.14 20.15 20.19
CA GLN A 35 11.80 19.38 21.25
C GLN A 35 11.57 17.87 21.00
N PRO A 36 12.47 16.98 21.51
CA PRO A 36 12.18 15.56 21.56
C PRO A 36 10.84 15.30 22.28
N ILE A 37 10.07 14.32 21.78
CA ILE A 37 8.78 13.93 22.37
C ILE A 37 8.93 12.52 22.92
N LYS A 38 8.49 12.29 24.16
CA LYS A 38 8.28 10.96 24.72
C LYS A 38 6.87 10.50 24.40
N CYS A 39 6.72 9.27 23.90
CA CYS A 39 5.44 8.71 23.53
C CYS A 39 5.46 7.19 23.60
N THR A 40 4.28 6.57 23.56
CA THR A 40 4.13 5.13 23.49
C THR A 40 4.36 4.65 22.06
N ALA A 41 5.12 3.55 21.92
CA ALA A 41 5.30 2.84 20.67
C ALA A 41 5.25 1.32 20.86
N ALA A 42 4.86 0.60 19.82
CA ALA A 42 4.91 -0.85 19.76
C ALA A 42 6.20 -1.27 19.04
N VAL A 43 7.18 -1.71 19.81
CA VAL A 43 8.53 -2.03 19.34
C VAL A 43 8.66 -3.53 19.08
N ALA A 44 9.07 -3.89 17.87
CA ALA A 44 9.55 -5.21 17.52
C ALA A 44 11.03 -5.30 17.93
N ARG A 45 11.33 -5.98 19.03
CA ARG A 45 12.71 -6.09 19.53
C ARG A 45 13.57 -7.08 18.75
N ALA A 46 12.93 -8.11 18.17
CA ALA A 46 13.54 -9.14 17.32
C ALA A 46 12.48 -9.77 16.42
N ALA A 47 12.90 -10.47 15.38
CA ALA A 47 12.00 -11.30 14.61
C ALA A 47 11.40 -12.43 15.49
N LYS A 48 10.11 -12.73 15.30
CA LYS A 48 9.38 -13.77 16.03
C LYS A 48 8.48 -14.54 15.07
N LYS A 49 8.82 -15.80 14.81
CA LYS A 49 8.05 -16.67 13.88
C LYS A 49 6.57 -16.72 14.25
N ASN A 50 6.25 -16.89 15.52
CA ASN A 50 4.90 -16.88 16.06
C ASN A 50 4.52 -15.43 16.41
N TYR A 51 4.47 -14.55 15.43
CA TYR A 51 4.24 -13.11 15.63
C TYR A 51 2.90 -12.79 16.30
N TRP A 52 1.96 -13.72 16.32
CA TRP A 52 0.65 -13.61 16.99
C TRP A 52 0.69 -13.89 18.50
N GLU A 53 1.87 -14.22 19.05
CA GLU A 53 2.08 -14.49 20.47
C GLU A 53 2.84 -13.34 21.13
N ASP A 54 2.21 -12.16 21.25
CA ASP A 54 2.76 -10.96 21.90
C ASP A 54 4.18 -10.59 21.40
N ALA A 55 4.30 -10.37 20.10
CA ALA A 55 5.58 -10.09 19.46
C ALA A 55 6.02 -8.63 19.55
N LEU A 56 5.10 -7.71 19.82
CA LEU A 56 5.36 -6.29 19.97
C LEU A 56 5.35 -5.89 21.44
N VAL A 57 6.35 -5.10 21.84
CA VAL A 57 6.47 -4.56 23.20
C VAL A 57 5.99 -3.12 23.20
N LEU A 58 4.97 -2.82 23.98
CA LEU A 58 4.53 -1.44 24.22
C LEU A 58 5.46 -0.79 25.24
N GLU A 59 6.15 0.27 24.84
CA GLU A 59 7.12 0.97 25.70
C GLU A 59 7.19 2.46 25.37
N GLU A 60 7.69 3.25 26.33
CA GLU A 60 8.00 4.66 26.12
C GLU A 60 9.26 4.78 25.26
N VAL A 61 9.16 5.52 24.16
CA VAL A 61 10.28 5.87 23.29
C VAL A 61 10.42 7.38 23.21
N THR A 62 11.62 7.86 22.86
CA THR A 62 11.86 9.26 22.54
C THR A 62 11.92 9.44 21.03
N VAL A 63 11.09 10.33 20.50
CA VAL A 63 11.04 10.72 19.09
C VAL A 63 11.79 12.04 18.92
N ALA A 64 12.88 12.03 18.16
CA ALA A 64 13.67 13.22 17.87
C ALA A 64 12.86 14.27 17.08
N PRO A 65 13.26 15.56 17.14
CA PRO A 65 12.70 16.57 16.25
C PRO A 65 13.04 16.28 14.79
N PRO A 66 12.16 16.71 13.84
CA PRO A 66 12.40 16.50 12.41
C PRO A 66 13.61 17.31 11.95
N GLN A 67 14.50 16.67 11.19
CA GLN A 67 15.65 17.31 10.55
C GLN A 67 15.26 17.93 9.19
N ALA A 68 16.23 18.47 8.46
CA ALA A 68 15.98 19.06 7.14
C ALA A 68 15.26 18.09 6.18
N GLY A 69 14.15 18.54 5.60
CA GLY A 69 13.31 17.75 4.70
C GLY A 69 12.43 16.69 5.38
N GLU A 70 12.31 16.72 6.71
CA GLU A 70 11.51 15.76 7.49
C GLU A 70 10.26 16.43 8.09
N VAL A 71 9.25 15.60 8.36
CA VAL A 71 7.97 15.99 8.96
C VAL A 71 7.70 15.07 10.15
N ARG A 72 7.45 15.63 11.33
CA ARG A 72 6.96 14.86 12.47
C ARG A 72 5.44 14.88 12.50
N VAL A 73 4.85 13.70 12.59
CA VAL A 73 3.41 13.47 12.51
C VAL A 73 2.93 12.83 13.81
N LYS A 74 1.88 13.40 14.40
CA LYS A 74 1.09 12.71 15.43
C LYS A 74 0.17 11.74 14.71
N ILE A 75 0.38 10.44 14.90
CA ILE A 75 -0.50 9.40 14.38
C ILE A 75 -1.77 9.37 15.21
N THR A 76 -2.90 9.32 14.54
CA THR A 76 -4.21 9.21 15.20
C THR A 76 -4.82 7.82 15.02
N HIS A 77 -4.59 7.23 13.84
CA HIS A 77 -5.08 5.89 13.50
C HIS A 77 -4.05 5.17 12.65
N ALA A 78 -3.83 3.90 12.97
CA ALA A 78 -2.98 3.01 12.20
C ALA A 78 -3.69 1.67 11.96
N ALA A 79 -3.37 0.99 10.87
CA ALA A 79 -3.96 -0.30 10.56
C ALA A 79 -2.88 -1.37 10.38
N LEU A 80 -3.23 -2.62 10.72
CA LEU A 80 -2.34 -3.75 10.55
C LEU A 80 -2.44 -4.31 9.14
N CYS A 81 -1.28 -4.65 8.59
CA CYS A 81 -1.14 -5.28 7.28
C CYS A 81 -0.30 -6.57 7.38
N HIS A 82 -0.52 -7.50 6.46
CA HIS A 82 0.33 -8.71 6.36
C HIS A 82 1.80 -8.39 6.10
N THR A 83 2.13 -7.23 5.54
CA THR A 83 3.53 -6.79 5.35
C THR A 83 4.22 -6.56 6.70
N ASP A 84 3.51 -6.05 7.72
CA ASP A 84 4.05 -5.93 9.07
C ASP A 84 4.33 -7.32 9.68
N ALA A 85 3.38 -8.24 9.53
CA ALA A 85 3.53 -9.63 9.97
C ALA A 85 4.67 -10.36 9.24
N PHE A 86 4.82 -10.13 7.93
CA PHE A 86 5.87 -10.67 7.08
C PHE A 86 7.28 -10.25 7.56
N THR A 87 7.46 -8.98 7.91
CA THR A 87 8.71 -8.51 8.50
C THR A 87 8.90 -9.05 9.90
N LEU A 88 7.84 -9.02 10.73
CA LEU A 88 7.89 -9.46 12.12
C LEU A 88 8.22 -10.95 12.25
N CYS A 89 7.77 -11.82 11.33
CA CYS A 89 8.12 -13.24 11.35
C CYS A 89 9.54 -13.54 10.81
N GLY A 90 10.26 -12.55 10.29
CA GLY A 90 11.64 -12.67 9.80
C GLY A 90 11.76 -13.17 8.36
N ASP A 91 10.68 -13.11 7.59
CA ASP A 91 10.67 -13.49 6.16
C ASP A 91 11.08 -12.34 5.22
N ASP A 92 11.17 -11.11 5.75
CA ASP A 92 11.59 -9.91 5.04
C ASP A 92 13.13 -9.79 5.06
N PRO A 93 13.82 -9.82 3.91
CA PRO A 93 15.27 -9.71 3.85
C PRO A 93 15.79 -8.31 4.25
N GLU A 94 14.93 -7.30 4.24
CA GLU A 94 15.27 -5.92 4.65
C GLU A 94 14.84 -5.63 6.10
N GLY A 95 14.19 -6.58 6.78
CA GLY A 95 13.75 -6.43 8.16
C GLY A 95 14.91 -6.17 9.11
N LYS A 96 14.80 -5.09 9.89
CA LYS A 96 15.79 -4.71 10.92
C LYS A 96 15.15 -4.63 12.28
N PHE A 97 15.92 -4.96 13.31
CA PHE A 97 15.47 -4.94 14.69
C PHE A 97 16.55 -4.35 15.62
N PRO A 98 16.16 -3.65 16.72
CA PRO A 98 14.78 -3.30 17.07
C PRO A 98 14.19 -2.29 16.09
N SER A 99 12.87 -2.36 15.81
CA SER A 99 12.20 -1.42 14.93
C SER A 99 10.75 -1.15 15.38
N ILE A 100 10.23 0.00 14.98
CA ILE A 100 8.80 0.28 15.07
C ILE A 100 8.21 0.02 13.69
N LEU A 101 7.28 -0.94 13.61
CA LEU A 101 6.59 -1.30 12.37
C LEU A 101 5.43 -0.33 12.05
N GLY A 102 4.55 -0.72 11.13
CA GLY A 102 3.38 0.05 10.71
C GLY A 102 3.65 0.96 9.50
N HIS A 103 2.75 0.86 8.52
CA HIS A 103 2.85 1.63 7.27
C HIS A 103 1.48 2.05 6.69
N GLU A 104 0.39 1.62 7.29
CA GLU A 104 -0.97 2.10 7.01
C GLU A 104 -1.41 3.01 8.16
N ALA A 105 -1.52 4.32 7.94
CA ALA A 105 -1.91 5.26 8.99
C ALA A 105 -2.43 6.57 8.43
N ALA A 106 -3.04 7.36 9.33
CA ALA A 106 -3.31 8.77 9.12
C ALA A 106 -3.00 9.56 10.39
N GLY A 107 -2.67 10.82 10.22
CA GLY A 107 -2.28 11.65 11.34
C GLY A 107 -2.27 13.13 11.00
N ILE A 108 -1.75 13.90 11.95
CA ILE A 108 -1.70 15.36 11.88
C ILE A 108 -0.24 15.79 12.01
N VAL A 109 0.21 16.66 11.12
CA VAL A 109 1.56 17.25 11.21
C VAL A 109 1.71 18.01 12.52
N GLU A 110 2.70 17.63 13.32
CA GLU A 110 3.02 18.31 14.58
C GLU A 110 4.10 19.37 14.37
N SER A 111 5.19 19.04 13.65
CA SER A 111 6.25 19.95 13.31
C SER A 111 6.94 19.58 12.00
N VAL A 112 7.67 20.51 11.42
CA VAL A 112 8.39 20.34 10.16
C VAL A 112 9.84 20.76 10.32
N GLY A 113 10.74 20.07 9.63
CA GLY A 113 12.17 20.38 9.59
C GLY A 113 12.50 21.50 8.59
N GLU A 114 13.76 21.90 8.58
CA GLU A 114 14.27 22.92 7.68
C GLU A 114 14.02 22.54 6.20
N GLY A 115 13.63 23.54 5.38
CA GLY A 115 13.41 23.38 3.93
C GLY A 115 12.09 22.68 3.55
N VAL A 116 11.26 22.27 4.51
CA VAL A 116 9.91 21.79 4.25
C VAL A 116 8.97 22.95 4.03
N THR A 117 8.39 23.06 2.85
CA THR A 117 7.50 24.16 2.43
C THR A 117 6.08 23.71 2.06
N GLU A 118 5.85 22.41 1.88
CA GLU A 118 4.57 21.85 1.47
C GLU A 118 3.64 21.52 2.64
N PHE A 119 4.20 21.44 3.85
CA PHE A 119 3.48 21.05 5.07
C PHE A 119 3.61 22.12 6.15
N GLU A 120 2.56 22.23 6.97
CA GLU A 120 2.54 23.04 8.17
C GLU A 120 1.87 22.29 9.34
N PRO A 121 2.16 22.63 10.59
CA PRO A 121 1.47 22.05 11.74
C PRO A 121 -0.05 22.15 11.62
N GLY A 122 -0.76 21.07 11.91
CA GLY A 122 -2.20 20.94 11.77
C GLY A 122 -2.67 20.45 10.41
N ASP A 123 -1.78 20.16 9.46
CA ASP A 123 -2.16 19.47 8.20
C ASP A 123 -2.50 18.00 8.46
N HIS A 124 -3.57 17.53 7.84
CA HIS A 124 -3.94 16.11 7.83
C HIS A 124 -3.14 15.38 6.76
N VAL A 125 -2.59 14.22 7.10
CA VAL A 125 -1.68 13.49 6.22
C VAL A 125 -1.87 11.97 6.30
N VAL A 126 -1.50 11.31 5.19
CA VAL A 126 -1.33 9.85 5.10
C VAL A 126 0.15 9.56 4.86
N PRO A 127 0.84 8.82 5.73
CA PRO A 127 2.16 8.27 5.48
C PRO A 127 2.17 7.36 4.26
N CYS A 128 3.22 7.43 3.46
CA CYS A 128 3.37 6.65 2.23
C CYS A 128 4.70 5.90 2.24
N TYR A 129 4.66 4.58 2.34
CA TYR A 129 5.87 3.75 2.31
C TYR A 129 6.58 3.77 0.95
N GLN A 130 5.85 4.00 -0.13
CA GLN A 130 6.43 4.34 -1.43
C GLN A 130 6.54 5.86 -1.54
N ALA A 131 7.76 6.38 -1.48
CA ALA A 131 7.99 7.82 -1.61
C ALA A 131 7.75 8.34 -3.03
N TYR A 132 7.52 9.65 -3.15
CA TYR A 132 7.47 10.35 -4.43
C TYR A 132 8.13 11.72 -4.32
N CYS A 133 9.32 11.89 -4.94
CA CYS A 133 10.04 13.17 -4.94
C CYS A 133 9.70 14.09 -6.13
N GLY A 134 9.06 13.56 -7.17
CA GLY A 134 8.68 14.32 -8.37
C GLY A 134 9.85 14.74 -9.28
N LYS A 135 11.11 14.43 -8.94
CA LYS A 135 12.29 14.94 -9.67
C LYS A 135 13.33 13.87 -10.05
N CYS A 136 13.36 12.70 -9.42
CA CYS A 136 14.25 11.62 -9.84
C CYS A 136 13.78 10.99 -11.16
N GLU A 137 14.68 10.31 -11.85
CA GLU A 137 14.39 9.69 -13.14
C GLU A 137 13.16 8.77 -13.07
N PHE A 138 12.99 8.01 -11.99
CA PHE A 138 11.85 7.11 -11.81
C PHE A 138 10.54 7.88 -11.63
N CYS A 139 10.52 8.93 -10.81
CA CYS A 139 9.32 9.74 -10.62
C CYS A 139 8.87 10.47 -11.89
N LEU A 140 9.83 10.86 -12.75
CA LEU A 140 9.53 11.56 -14.00
C LEU A 140 8.93 10.64 -15.08
N ARG A 141 9.11 9.31 -14.98
CA ARG A 141 8.54 8.36 -15.94
C ARG A 141 7.09 8.04 -15.57
N PRO A 142 6.15 8.07 -16.53
CA PRO A 142 4.71 7.90 -16.24
C PRO A 142 4.35 6.61 -15.52
N ARG A 143 4.99 5.49 -15.89
CA ARG A 143 4.64 4.14 -15.40
C ARG A 143 5.42 3.71 -14.17
N ILE A 144 6.36 4.51 -13.64
CA ILE A 144 7.23 4.12 -12.52
C ILE A 144 6.81 4.88 -11.27
N ASN A 145 6.56 4.14 -10.19
CA ASN A 145 6.24 4.69 -8.87
C ASN A 145 7.31 4.39 -7.80
N LEU A 146 8.41 3.74 -8.16
CA LEU A 146 9.48 3.35 -7.24
C LEU A 146 10.55 4.47 -7.15
N CYS A 147 10.25 5.50 -6.37
CA CYS A 147 11.15 6.63 -6.15
C CYS A 147 12.49 6.19 -5.56
N THR A 148 13.60 6.63 -6.17
CA THR A 148 14.95 6.28 -5.71
C THR A 148 15.52 7.28 -4.69
N SER A 149 14.87 8.42 -4.46
CA SER A 149 15.39 9.52 -3.63
C SER A 149 15.64 9.13 -2.17
N VAL A 150 14.75 8.31 -1.60
CA VAL A 150 14.84 7.88 -0.18
C VAL A 150 14.96 6.36 -0.02
N ARG A 151 14.86 5.59 -1.11
CA ARG A 151 14.76 4.12 -1.05
C ARG A 151 15.92 3.44 -0.32
N ALA A 152 17.15 3.89 -0.54
CA ALA A 152 18.32 3.33 0.14
C ALA A 152 18.30 3.54 1.66
N PHE A 153 17.67 4.62 2.12
CA PHE A 153 17.56 4.95 3.54
C PHE A 153 16.38 4.22 4.18
N THR A 154 15.23 4.14 3.50
CA THR A 154 14.05 3.43 4.01
C THR A 154 14.32 1.93 4.16
N GLY A 155 15.03 1.29 3.22
CA GLY A 155 15.48 -0.09 3.35
C GLY A 155 16.53 -0.30 4.44
N ALA A 156 17.32 0.74 4.75
CA ALA A 156 18.29 0.71 5.85
C ALA A 156 17.66 1.02 7.22
N GLY A 157 16.38 1.40 7.29
CA GLY A 157 15.68 1.76 8.53
C GLY A 157 16.13 3.09 9.13
N VAL A 158 16.65 4.02 8.29
CA VAL A 158 17.20 5.31 8.73
C VAL A 158 16.67 6.46 7.90
N MET A 159 16.88 7.69 8.36
CA MET A 159 16.46 8.89 7.67
C MET A 159 17.56 9.41 6.73
N LYS A 160 17.15 10.08 5.66
CA LYS A 160 18.04 10.55 4.59
C LYS A 160 18.99 11.67 5.03
N ALA A 161 18.58 12.50 5.97
CA ALA A 161 19.34 13.69 6.36
C ALA A 161 20.75 13.36 6.92
N ASP A 162 20.86 12.30 7.71
CA ASP A 162 22.09 11.95 8.45
C ASP A 162 22.34 10.45 8.58
N SER A 163 21.53 9.61 7.93
CA SER A 163 21.58 8.14 8.02
C SER A 163 21.37 7.61 9.44
N LYS A 164 20.54 8.28 10.25
CA LYS A 164 20.21 7.87 11.62
C LYS A 164 18.70 7.68 11.78
N PRO A 165 18.24 6.79 12.67
CA PRO A 165 16.83 6.73 13.06
C PRO A 165 16.44 7.96 13.89
N ARG A 166 15.13 8.15 14.08
CA ARG A 166 14.55 9.24 14.90
C ARG A 166 13.96 8.75 16.22
N PHE A 167 14.08 7.47 16.50
CA PHE A 167 13.60 6.85 17.73
C PHE A 167 14.75 6.34 18.56
N THR A 168 14.63 6.52 19.88
CA THR A 168 15.52 5.91 20.88
C THR A 168 14.68 5.32 22.01
N ASP A 169 15.16 4.23 22.60
CA ASP A 169 14.55 3.66 23.82
C ASP A 169 14.95 4.45 25.09
N SER A 170 14.49 3.96 26.24
CA SER A 170 14.76 4.57 27.56
C SER A 170 16.25 4.63 27.95
N LYS A 171 17.11 3.83 27.28
CA LYS A 171 18.57 3.82 27.48
C LYS A 171 19.29 4.73 26.50
N GLY A 172 18.58 5.28 25.49
CA GLY A 172 19.16 6.04 24.41
C GLY A 172 19.64 5.19 23.24
N ASP A 173 19.37 3.88 23.23
CA ASP A 173 19.71 2.99 22.12
C ASP A 173 18.77 3.25 20.92
N PRO A 174 19.30 3.23 19.68
CA PRO A 174 18.51 3.53 18.50
C PRO A 174 17.49 2.42 18.18
N ILE A 175 16.28 2.84 17.74
CA ILE A 175 15.24 1.98 17.20
C ILE A 175 15.05 2.36 15.73
N TYR A 176 15.14 1.36 14.82
CA TYR A 176 15.09 1.59 13.38
C TYR A 176 13.67 1.93 12.88
N HIS A 177 13.63 2.67 11.77
CA HIS A 177 12.40 2.88 11.02
C HIS A 177 12.03 1.66 10.19
N PHE A 178 10.74 1.46 9.99
CA PHE A 178 10.18 0.48 9.06
C PHE A 178 9.63 1.19 7.83
N MET A 179 10.15 0.89 6.65
CA MET A 179 9.72 1.42 5.36
C MET A 179 9.68 2.97 5.30
N GLY A 180 10.39 3.66 6.21
CA GLY A 180 10.37 5.13 6.33
C GLY A 180 9.06 5.70 6.89
N THR A 181 8.21 4.88 7.51
CA THR A 181 6.89 5.26 8.05
C THR A 181 6.77 5.03 9.56
N SER A 182 6.96 3.82 10.08
CA SER A 182 6.95 3.49 11.52
C SER A 182 5.72 4.02 12.27
N THR A 183 4.54 3.59 11.82
CA THR A 183 3.28 4.19 12.30
C THR A 183 2.70 3.54 13.55
N PHE A 184 3.31 2.48 14.09
CA PHE A 184 2.91 1.91 15.37
C PHE A 184 3.56 2.66 16.55
N ALA A 185 3.41 3.98 16.54
CA ALA A 185 3.83 4.91 17.58
C ALA A 185 2.94 6.15 17.54
N GLU A 186 2.68 6.77 18.68
CA GLU A 186 1.85 7.99 18.74
C GLU A 186 2.46 9.15 17.93
N TYR A 187 3.77 9.18 17.75
CA TYR A 187 4.49 10.13 16.89
C TYR A 187 5.51 9.39 16.03
N THR A 188 5.64 9.84 14.79
CA THR A 188 6.70 9.35 13.88
C THR A 188 7.31 10.51 13.11
N VAL A 189 8.52 10.32 12.60
CA VAL A 189 9.19 11.27 11.70
C VAL A 189 9.33 10.62 10.33
N LEU A 190 8.92 11.33 9.30
CA LEU A 190 8.95 10.87 7.90
C LEU A 190 9.72 11.88 7.04
N HIS A 191 10.34 11.40 5.96
CA HIS A 191 10.80 12.31 4.92
C HIS A 191 9.59 12.90 4.18
N GLN A 192 9.61 14.21 3.87
CA GLN A 192 8.50 14.91 3.22
C GLN A 192 8.04 14.25 1.89
N GLU A 193 8.91 13.47 1.24
CA GLU A 193 8.59 12.71 0.02
C GLU A 193 7.74 11.45 0.30
N SER A 194 7.64 11.04 1.58
CA SER A 194 6.85 9.90 2.07
C SER A 194 5.57 10.31 2.78
N VAL A 195 5.07 11.52 2.53
CA VAL A 195 3.88 12.07 3.19
C VAL A 195 2.93 12.65 2.15
N ALA A 196 1.67 12.24 2.17
CA ALA A 196 0.61 12.79 1.33
C ALA A 196 -0.28 13.71 2.17
N LYS A 197 -0.39 14.99 1.80
CA LYS A 197 -1.31 15.95 2.42
C LYS A 197 -2.71 15.71 1.89
N ILE A 198 -3.69 15.60 2.79
CA ILE A 198 -5.08 15.31 2.45
C ILE A 198 -6.02 16.41 2.96
N THR A 199 -7.27 16.40 2.51
CA THR A 199 -8.28 17.31 3.01
C THR A 199 -8.54 17.08 4.51
N LYS A 200 -8.66 18.17 5.29
CA LYS A 200 -8.97 18.12 6.73
C LYS A 200 -10.36 17.55 7.02
N ALA A 201 -11.25 17.50 6.03
CA ALA A 201 -12.58 16.93 6.15
C ALA A 201 -12.59 15.39 6.09
N ALA A 202 -11.49 14.76 5.68
CA ALA A 202 -11.42 13.31 5.58
C ALA A 202 -11.36 12.65 6.97
N PRO A 203 -12.16 11.60 7.22
CA PRO A 203 -12.14 10.84 8.46
C PRO A 203 -10.84 10.02 8.55
N LEU A 204 -9.95 10.39 9.49
CA LEU A 204 -8.61 9.81 9.58
C LEU A 204 -8.63 8.31 9.91
N GLU A 205 -9.63 7.86 10.66
CA GLU A 205 -9.86 6.45 11.00
C GLU A 205 -10.21 5.58 9.78
N LYS A 206 -10.64 6.19 8.68
CA LYS A 206 -10.98 5.50 7.43
C LYS A 206 -9.84 5.60 6.42
N VAL A 207 -9.38 6.83 6.15
CA VAL A 207 -8.40 7.09 5.10
C VAL A 207 -6.98 6.60 5.44
N CYS A 208 -6.72 6.20 6.69
CA CYS A 208 -5.49 5.52 7.07
C CYS A 208 -5.20 4.26 6.23
N LEU A 209 -6.23 3.60 5.71
CA LEU A 209 -6.12 2.40 4.87
C LEU A 209 -5.60 2.69 3.45
N LEU A 210 -5.61 3.97 3.02
CA LEU A 210 -5.14 4.35 1.69
C LEU A 210 -3.60 4.37 1.56
N GLY A 211 -2.89 4.21 2.67
CA GLY A 211 -1.43 4.12 2.69
C GLY A 211 -0.87 2.85 2.03
N CYS A 212 -1.65 1.77 1.89
CA CYS A 212 -1.16 0.49 1.36
C CYS A 212 -2.24 -0.35 0.67
N GLY A 213 -2.87 -1.26 1.42
CA GLY A 213 -3.55 -2.44 0.87
C GLY A 213 -4.68 -2.15 -0.09
N ILE A 214 -5.60 -1.25 0.26
CA ILE A 214 -6.78 -0.95 -0.58
C ILE A 214 -6.34 -0.27 -1.88
N SER A 215 -5.50 0.76 -1.76
CA SER A 215 -4.95 1.48 -2.91
C SER A 215 -4.18 0.55 -3.85
N THR A 216 -3.45 -0.41 -3.29
CA THR A 216 -2.69 -1.41 -4.05
C THR A 216 -3.61 -2.22 -4.97
N GLY A 217 -4.74 -2.71 -4.46
CA GLY A 217 -5.65 -3.53 -5.27
C GLY A 217 -6.32 -2.72 -6.39
N TRP A 218 -6.85 -1.53 -6.09
CA TRP A 218 -7.42 -0.67 -7.13
C TRP A 218 -6.40 -0.31 -8.21
N GLY A 219 -5.20 0.10 -7.80
CA GLY A 219 -4.15 0.49 -8.73
C GLY A 219 -3.62 -0.67 -9.57
N ALA A 220 -3.59 -1.89 -9.02
CA ALA A 220 -3.23 -3.08 -9.80
C ALA A 220 -4.18 -3.27 -10.99
N VAL A 221 -5.47 -2.96 -10.81
CA VAL A 221 -6.47 -3.03 -11.90
C VAL A 221 -6.33 -1.84 -12.83
N TRP A 222 -6.32 -0.59 -12.30
CA TRP A 222 -6.45 0.60 -13.12
C TRP A 222 -5.14 1.06 -13.76
N ASN A 223 -4.02 1.00 -13.01
CA ASN A 223 -2.74 1.53 -13.46
C ASN A 223 -1.82 0.45 -14.04
N THR A 224 -1.76 -0.75 -13.37
CA THR A 224 -0.83 -1.82 -13.77
C THR A 224 -1.41 -2.67 -14.89
N ALA A 225 -2.60 -3.25 -14.68
CA ALA A 225 -3.25 -4.08 -15.68
C ALA A 225 -3.84 -3.25 -16.84
N GLU A 226 -4.18 -1.98 -16.60
CA GLU A 226 -4.93 -1.14 -17.55
C GLU A 226 -6.19 -1.90 -18.00
N PHE A 227 -7.03 -2.28 -17.03
CA PHE A 227 -8.17 -3.20 -17.23
C PHE A 227 -9.17 -2.62 -18.23
N GLU A 228 -9.52 -3.41 -19.24
CA GLU A 228 -10.45 -3.02 -20.29
C GLU A 228 -11.89 -3.36 -19.90
N LYS A 229 -12.82 -2.42 -20.13
CA LYS A 229 -14.25 -2.63 -19.88
C LYS A 229 -14.78 -3.81 -20.67
N GLY A 230 -15.58 -4.65 -20.01
CA GLY A 230 -16.17 -5.85 -20.61
C GLY A 230 -15.30 -7.10 -20.46
N SER A 231 -14.07 -6.97 -19.99
CA SER A 231 -13.14 -8.09 -19.79
C SER A 231 -13.53 -8.96 -18.59
N THR A 232 -12.90 -10.13 -18.52
CA THR A 232 -13.05 -11.12 -17.46
C THR A 232 -11.84 -11.11 -16.52
N ALA A 233 -12.05 -11.35 -15.22
CA ALA A 233 -10.99 -11.38 -14.23
C ALA A 233 -11.04 -12.63 -13.34
N ALA A 234 -9.87 -13.10 -12.87
CA ALA A 234 -9.74 -14.06 -11.79
C ALA A 234 -8.89 -13.46 -10.67
N VAL A 235 -9.36 -13.49 -9.41
CA VAL A 235 -8.70 -12.89 -8.26
C VAL A 235 -8.42 -13.98 -7.23
N PHE A 236 -7.14 -14.21 -6.96
CA PHE A 236 -6.66 -15.24 -6.04
C PHE A 236 -6.28 -14.62 -4.68
N GLY A 237 -6.95 -15.09 -3.63
CA GLY A 237 -6.81 -14.56 -2.28
C GLY A 237 -7.76 -13.39 -2.02
N LEU A 238 -8.69 -13.56 -1.07
CA LEU A 238 -9.79 -12.64 -0.78
C LEU A 238 -9.60 -11.94 0.59
N GLY A 239 -8.38 -11.46 0.82
CA GLY A 239 -8.08 -10.46 1.85
C GLY A 239 -8.44 -9.05 1.34
N ALA A 240 -8.06 -8.01 2.10
CA ALA A 240 -8.38 -6.63 1.73
C ALA A 240 -7.86 -6.25 0.33
N VAL A 241 -6.64 -6.68 -0.05
CA VAL A 241 -6.08 -6.43 -1.39
C VAL A 241 -6.92 -7.13 -2.47
N GLY A 242 -7.28 -8.40 -2.28
CA GLY A 242 -8.10 -9.12 -3.28
C GLY A 242 -9.51 -8.53 -3.42
N LEU A 243 -10.13 -8.11 -2.32
CA LEU A 243 -11.43 -7.44 -2.36
C LEU A 243 -11.34 -6.09 -3.06
N SER A 244 -10.27 -5.33 -2.87
CA SER A 244 -10.05 -4.06 -3.60
C SER A 244 -9.78 -4.29 -5.10
N VAL A 245 -9.13 -5.39 -5.47
CA VAL A 245 -9.03 -5.82 -6.89
C VAL A 245 -10.41 -6.12 -7.46
N ILE A 246 -11.27 -6.87 -6.74
CA ILE A 246 -12.64 -7.17 -7.19
C ILE A 246 -13.44 -5.88 -7.38
N GLU A 247 -13.39 -4.95 -6.42
CA GLU A 247 -14.04 -3.66 -6.52
C GLU A 247 -13.50 -2.85 -7.71
N GLY A 248 -12.17 -2.81 -7.86
CA GLY A 248 -11.51 -2.15 -8.98
C GLY A 248 -11.97 -2.67 -10.33
N CYS A 249 -12.07 -4.01 -10.49
CA CYS A 249 -12.59 -4.67 -11.69
C CYS A 249 -14.06 -4.33 -11.94
N LYS A 250 -14.90 -4.34 -10.87
CA LYS A 250 -16.31 -3.95 -10.97
C LYS A 250 -16.47 -2.52 -11.45
N ILE A 251 -15.73 -1.57 -10.86
CA ILE A 251 -15.75 -0.15 -11.25
C ILE A 251 -15.25 0.03 -12.69
N ALA A 252 -14.23 -0.73 -13.10
CA ALA A 252 -13.72 -0.72 -14.48
C ALA A 252 -14.69 -1.36 -15.49
N GLY A 253 -15.78 -1.98 -15.03
CA GLY A 253 -16.81 -2.56 -15.87
C GLY A 253 -16.50 -3.98 -16.35
N ALA A 254 -15.88 -4.81 -15.51
CA ALA A 254 -15.68 -6.22 -15.76
C ALA A 254 -17.01 -6.92 -16.06
N SER A 255 -17.03 -7.82 -17.05
CA SER A 255 -18.20 -8.65 -17.40
C SER A 255 -18.34 -9.86 -16.49
N ARG A 256 -17.21 -10.35 -15.96
CA ARG A 256 -17.17 -11.53 -15.09
C ARG A 256 -15.97 -11.42 -14.15
N ILE A 257 -16.16 -11.73 -12.87
CA ILE A 257 -15.12 -11.69 -11.83
C ILE A 257 -15.18 -13.01 -11.05
N ILE A 258 -14.15 -13.85 -11.22
CA ILE A 258 -14.02 -15.14 -10.56
C ILE A 258 -13.17 -14.96 -9.30
N ALA A 259 -13.79 -15.12 -8.13
CA ALA A 259 -13.12 -15.04 -6.83
C ALA A 259 -12.60 -16.43 -6.43
N VAL A 260 -11.33 -16.50 -6.00
CA VAL A 260 -10.65 -17.75 -5.63
C VAL A 260 -10.08 -17.65 -4.21
N ASP A 261 -10.54 -18.50 -3.30
CA ASP A 261 -10.00 -18.61 -1.93
C ASP A 261 -10.25 -20.01 -1.37
N LEU A 262 -9.47 -20.43 -0.38
CA LEU A 262 -9.61 -21.71 0.33
C LEU A 262 -10.77 -21.71 1.34
N LEU A 263 -11.19 -20.52 1.79
CA LEU A 263 -12.22 -20.35 2.83
C LEU A 263 -13.53 -19.90 2.24
N ASP A 264 -14.56 -20.76 2.30
CA ASP A 264 -15.89 -20.46 1.76
C ASP A 264 -16.51 -19.18 2.34
N LYS A 265 -16.25 -18.87 3.63
CA LYS A 265 -16.73 -17.63 4.25
C LYS A 265 -16.26 -16.38 3.51
N LYS A 266 -15.05 -16.40 2.91
CA LYS A 266 -14.51 -15.30 2.13
C LYS A 266 -15.15 -15.18 0.75
N LEU A 267 -15.56 -16.28 0.17
CA LEU A 267 -16.28 -16.29 -1.12
C LEU A 267 -17.62 -15.55 -0.98
N GLU A 268 -18.36 -15.77 0.11
CA GLU A 268 -19.61 -15.04 0.38
C GLU A 268 -19.38 -13.53 0.59
N VAL A 269 -18.27 -13.16 1.21
CA VAL A 269 -17.88 -11.75 1.31
C VAL A 269 -17.61 -11.17 -0.07
N ALA A 270 -16.82 -11.83 -0.91
CA ALA A 270 -16.46 -11.36 -2.25
C ALA A 270 -17.68 -11.08 -3.15
N LYS A 271 -18.78 -11.83 -2.96
CA LYS A 271 -20.05 -11.58 -3.65
C LYS A 271 -20.59 -10.17 -3.42
N LYS A 272 -20.51 -9.67 -2.18
CA LYS A 272 -20.94 -8.30 -1.83
C LYS A 272 -20.07 -7.24 -2.50
N TRP A 273 -18.82 -7.58 -2.85
CA TRP A 273 -17.89 -6.71 -3.54
C TRP A 273 -18.04 -6.71 -5.06
N GLY A 274 -18.71 -7.71 -5.62
CA GLY A 274 -19.02 -7.76 -7.04
C GLY A 274 -18.46 -8.98 -7.78
N ALA A 275 -17.92 -9.96 -7.06
CA ALA A 275 -17.58 -11.23 -7.67
C ALA A 275 -18.84 -11.93 -8.22
N THR A 276 -18.72 -12.50 -9.42
CA THR A 276 -19.82 -13.19 -10.11
C THR A 276 -19.75 -14.69 -9.96
N ASP A 277 -18.55 -15.22 -9.83
CA ASP A 277 -18.27 -16.65 -9.75
C ASP A 277 -17.27 -16.93 -8.61
N PHE A 278 -17.29 -18.17 -8.11
CA PHE A 278 -16.52 -18.56 -6.93
C PHE A 278 -15.86 -19.91 -7.14
N VAL A 279 -14.58 -20.00 -6.76
CA VAL A 279 -13.81 -21.24 -6.83
C VAL A 279 -13.07 -21.45 -5.51
N ASN A 280 -13.33 -22.57 -4.86
CA ASN A 280 -12.54 -23.05 -3.74
C ASN A 280 -11.60 -24.16 -4.23
N PRO A 281 -10.27 -23.90 -4.34
CA PRO A 281 -9.33 -24.89 -4.86
C PRO A 281 -9.29 -26.20 -4.07
N SER A 282 -9.58 -26.15 -2.74
CA SER A 282 -9.56 -27.34 -1.88
C SER A 282 -10.68 -28.35 -2.18
N LYS A 283 -11.68 -27.93 -2.96
CA LYS A 283 -12.85 -28.75 -3.33
C LYS A 283 -12.79 -29.27 -4.77
N LEU A 284 -11.68 -29.00 -5.47
CA LEU A 284 -11.51 -29.40 -6.86
C LEU A 284 -10.78 -30.74 -6.96
N ASP A 285 -11.12 -31.52 -7.97
CA ASP A 285 -10.44 -32.75 -8.41
C ASP A 285 -9.35 -32.48 -9.47
N LYS A 286 -9.17 -31.22 -9.86
CA LYS A 286 -8.24 -30.73 -10.88
C LYS A 286 -7.56 -29.42 -10.46
N PRO A 287 -6.44 -29.04 -11.11
CA PRO A 287 -5.79 -27.75 -10.83
C PRO A 287 -6.73 -26.57 -11.03
N VAL A 288 -6.65 -25.57 -10.14
CA VAL A 288 -7.55 -24.40 -10.13
C VAL A 288 -7.52 -23.63 -11.46
N GLN A 289 -6.34 -23.50 -12.08
CA GLN A 289 -6.23 -22.85 -13.39
C GLN A 289 -7.00 -23.58 -14.48
N GLN A 290 -7.02 -24.93 -14.42
CA GLN A 290 -7.80 -25.71 -15.38
C GLN A 290 -9.30 -25.54 -15.15
N ALA A 291 -9.75 -25.51 -13.89
CA ALA A 291 -11.16 -25.27 -13.57
C ALA A 291 -11.62 -23.90 -14.11
N ILE A 292 -10.79 -22.84 -13.95
CA ILE A 292 -11.11 -21.52 -14.49
C ILE A 292 -11.13 -21.51 -16.03
N VAL A 293 -10.19 -22.20 -16.68
CA VAL A 293 -10.20 -22.34 -18.15
C VAL A 293 -11.46 -23.05 -18.62
N ASP A 294 -11.88 -24.12 -17.95
CA ASP A 294 -13.11 -24.86 -18.29
C ASP A 294 -14.37 -23.99 -18.10
N MET A 295 -14.40 -23.14 -17.06
CA MET A 295 -15.51 -22.22 -16.81
C MET A 295 -15.62 -21.09 -17.84
N THR A 296 -14.52 -20.73 -18.49
CA THR A 296 -14.42 -19.57 -19.39
C THR A 296 -14.23 -19.96 -20.86
N GLY A 297 -13.96 -21.23 -21.13
CA GLY A 297 -13.70 -21.80 -22.47
C GLY A 297 -12.25 -21.69 -22.91
N PHE A 298 -11.51 -20.62 -22.54
CA PHE A 298 -10.11 -20.39 -22.94
C PHE A 298 -9.26 -19.61 -21.94
N GLY A 299 -9.79 -19.30 -20.78
CA GLY A 299 -9.14 -18.54 -19.72
C GLY A 299 -9.71 -17.12 -19.58
N VAL A 300 -9.26 -16.40 -18.54
CA VAL A 300 -9.66 -15.02 -18.28
C VAL A 300 -8.72 -14.03 -18.97
N ASP A 301 -9.20 -12.79 -19.19
CA ASP A 301 -8.39 -11.71 -19.75
C ASP A 301 -7.33 -11.22 -18.74
N TYR A 302 -7.71 -11.14 -17.47
CA TYR A 302 -6.85 -10.67 -16.38
C TYR A 302 -6.88 -11.62 -15.19
N SER A 303 -5.74 -11.85 -14.57
CA SER A 303 -5.66 -12.56 -13.31
C SER A 303 -4.79 -11.80 -12.32
N PHE A 304 -5.12 -11.89 -11.03
CA PHE A 304 -4.45 -11.15 -9.96
C PHE A 304 -4.09 -12.11 -8.82
N ASP A 305 -2.79 -12.21 -8.51
CA ASP A 305 -2.36 -12.88 -7.28
C ASP A 305 -2.29 -11.89 -6.12
N CYS A 306 -3.07 -12.15 -5.08
CA CYS A 306 -3.09 -11.40 -3.83
C CYS A 306 -2.69 -12.27 -2.63
N THR A 307 -2.05 -13.43 -2.86
CA THR A 307 -1.71 -14.41 -1.83
C THR A 307 -0.25 -14.40 -1.41
N GLY A 308 0.67 -14.09 -2.34
CA GLY A 308 2.11 -14.24 -2.11
C GLY A 308 2.62 -15.69 -2.22
N ASN A 309 1.80 -16.64 -2.66
CA ASN A 309 2.20 -18.03 -2.88
C ASN A 309 2.66 -18.22 -4.32
N VAL A 310 3.89 -18.70 -4.52
CA VAL A 310 4.50 -18.85 -5.85
C VAL A 310 3.75 -19.84 -6.76
N GLU A 311 3.14 -20.88 -6.21
CA GLU A 311 2.31 -21.82 -6.98
C GLU A 311 1.00 -21.18 -7.41
N VAL A 312 0.41 -20.32 -6.57
CA VAL A 312 -0.79 -19.53 -6.91
C VAL A 312 -0.46 -18.49 -7.98
N MET A 313 0.70 -17.82 -7.89
CA MET A 313 1.17 -16.89 -8.93
C MET A 313 1.24 -17.60 -10.30
N ARG A 314 1.77 -18.82 -10.32
CA ARG A 314 1.81 -19.65 -11.53
C ARG A 314 0.41 -20.01 -12.01
N ALA A 315 -0.46 -20.47 -11.12
CA ALA A 315 -1.84 -20.81 -11.46
C ALA A 315 -2.61 -19.60 -12.02
N ALA A 316 -2.38 -18.40 -11.46
CA ALA A 316 -2.94 -17.16 -11.95
C ALA A 316 -2.48 -16.85 -13.39
N LEU A 317 -1.19 -17.02 -13.70
CA LEU A 317 -0.71 -16.90 -15.08
C LEU A 317 -1.38 -17.91 -16.01
N GLU A 318 -1.40 -19.19 -15.61
CA GLU A 318 -1.88 -20.29 -16.45
C GLU A 318 -3.40 -20.28 -16.68
N CYS A 319 -4.18 -19.63 -15.78
CA CYS A 319 -5.63 -19.46 -15.97
C CYS A 319 -6.00 -18.31 -16.92
N SER A 320 -5.06 -17.39 -17.23
CA SER A 320 -5.30 -16.36 -18.22
C SER A 320 -5.18 -16.93 -19.64
N HIS A 321 -5.90 -16.32 -20.61
CA HIS A 321 -5.95 -16.88 -21.96
C HIS A 321 -4.64 -16.65 -22.74
N ARG A 322 -4.40 -17.50 -23.75
CA ARG A 322 -3.34 -17.30 -24.75
C ARG A 322 -3.67 -16.07 -25.60
N GLY A 323 -2.64 -15.45 -26.16
CA GLY A 323 -2.75 -14.30 -27.04
C GLY A 323 -2.33 -13.00 -26.34
N TRP A 324 -2.91 -12.64 -25.19
CA TRP A 324 -2.52 -11.42 -24.46
C TRP A 324 -2.96 -11.41 -22.98
N GLY A 325 -3.51 -12.48 -22.45
CA GLY A 325 -3.96 -12.54 -21.06
C GLY A 325 -2.90 -12.02 -20.07
N LYS A 326 -3.28 -11.09 -19.19
CA LYS A 326 -2.36 -10.42 -18.25
C LYS A 326 -2.53 -11.00 -16.84
N SER A 327 -1.41 -11.43 -16.24
CA SER A 327 -1.37 -11.88 -14.85
C SER A 327 -0.54 -10.93 -14.01
N VAL A 328 -1.15 -10.37 -12.95
CA VAL A 328 -0.53 -9.38 -12.08
C VAL A 328 -0.19 -10.01 -10.72
N VAL A 329 1.10 -10.00 -10.38
CA VAL A 329 1.61 -10.42 -9.08
C VAL A 329 1.57 -9.21 -8.14
N ILE A 330 0.82 -9.34 -7.03
CA ILE A 330 0.67 -8.31 -6.00
C ILE A 330 1.13 -8.84 -4.65
N GLY A 331 0.83 -10.11 -4.36
CA GLY A 331 1.21 -10.77 -3.13
C GLY A 331 2.73 -10.86 -2.97
N VAL A 332 3.22 -10.66 -1.74
CA VAL A 332 4.65 -10.73 -1.42
C VAL A 332 5.02 -12.15 -1.00
N ALA A 333 5.91 -12.79 -1.75
CA ALA A 333 6.46 -14.11 -1.40
C ALA A 333 7.63 -13.98 -0.43
N ALA A 334 7.83 -15.00 0.40
CA ALA A 334 8.98 -15.07 1.31
C ALA A 334 10.31 -15.00 0.56
N ALA A 335 11.32 -14.42 1.20
CA ALA A 335 12.66 -14.26 0.63
C ALA A 335 13.22 -15.59 0.09
N GLY A 336 13.86 -15.54 -1.08
CA GLY A 336 14.46 -16.70 -1.73
C GLY A 336 13.46 -17.62 -2.45
N LYS A 337 12.17 -17.31 -2.45
CA LYS A 337 11.20 -18.02 -3.29
C LYS A 337 11.26 -17.53 -4.73
N GLU A 338 11.16 -18.47 -5.66
CA GLU A 338 11.19 -18.21 -7.09
C GLU A 338 9.85 -18.62 -7.73
N ILE A 339 9.42 -17.86 -8.74
CA ILE A 339 8.30 -18.24 -9.60
C ILE A 339 8.84 -18.96 -10.83
N SER A 340 8.14 -20.00 -11.29
CA SER A 340 8.53 -20.75 -12.47
C SER A 340 7.34 -21.01 -13.39
N THR A 341 7.56 -20.97 -14.69
CA THR A 341 6.58 -21.37 -15.70
C THR A 341 7.27 -21.94 -16.95
N ARG A 342 6.49 -22.64 -17.78
CA ARG A 342 6.98 -23.12 -19.06
C ARG A 342 7.13 -21.94 -20.03
N PRO A 343 8.24 -21.76 -20.74
CA PRO A 343 8.45 -20.64 -21.65
C PRO A 343 7.34 -20.48 -22.70
N PHE A 344 6.72 -21.59 -23.11
CA PHE A 344 5.62 -21.58 -24.07
C PHE A 344 4.39 -20.81 -23.58
N GLN A 345 4.17 -20.68 -22.25
CA GLN A 345 3.11 -19.85 -21.69
C GLN A 345 3.30 -18.38 -22.09
N LEU A 346 4.55 -17.89 -22.09
CA LEU A 346 4.87 -16.51 -22.43
C LEU A 346 4.98 -16.30 -23.95
N ILE A 347 5.56 -17.26 -24.69
CA ILE A 347 5.67 -17.20 -26.15
C ILE A 347 4.28 -17.09 -26.80
N THR A 348 3.28 -17.72 -26.24
CA THR A 348 1.89 -17.65 -26.74
C THR A 348 1.16 -16.38 -26.37
N GLY A 349 1.82 -15.39 -25.73
CA GLY A 349 1.32 -14.04 -25.55
C GLY A 349 0.83 -13.69 -24.15
N ARG A 350 0.81 -14.64 -23.20
CA ARG A 350 0.54 -14.30 -21.80
C ARG A 350 1.58 -13.31 -21.27
N GLN A 351 1.15 -12.40 -20.44
CA GLN A 351 2.00 -11.40 -19.81
C GLN A 351 2.01 -11.63 -18.30
N TRP A 352 3.22 -11.72 -17.72
CA TRP A 352 3.40 -11.78 -16.27
C TRP A 352 4.02 -10.49 -15.80
N MET A 353 3.33 -9.75 -14.93
CA MET A 353 3.75 -8.43 -14.47
C MET A 353 3.57 -8.28 -12.96
N GLY A 354 4.31 -7.37 -12.36
CA GLY A 354 4.20 -7.05 -10.93
C GLY A 354 3.54 -5.69 -10.70
N SER A 355 2.95 -5.51 -9.52
CA SER A 355 2.36 -4.25 -9.10
C SER A 355 2.76 -3.92 -7.66
N ALA A 356 3.62 -2.92 -7.48
CA ALA A 356 3.95 -2.36 -6.18
C ALA A 356 3.06 -1.15 -5.91
N PHE A 357 2.35 -1.15 -4.76
CA PHE A 357 1.42 -0.07 -4.39
C PHE A 357 0.43 0.30 -5.53
N GLY A 358 0.01 -0.69 -6.32
CA GLY A 358 -0.91 -0.45 -7.43
C GLY A 358 -0.40 0.52 -8.51
N GLY A 359 0.91 0.74 -8.61
CA GLY A 359 1.47 1.71 -9.57
C GLY A 359 1.24 3.18 -9.20
N TRP A 360 0.61 3.49 -8.05
CA TRP A 360 0.36 4.86 -7.63
C TRP A 360 1.63 5.63 -7.32
N LYS A 361 1.71 6.87 -7.78
CA LYS A 361 2.69 7.87 -7.35
C LYS A 361 2.23 8.50 -6.03
N SER A 362 2.43 7.80 -4.94
CA SER A 362 1.83 7.92 -3.62
C SER A 362 1.45 9.35 -3.18
N LYS A 363 2.42 10.18 -2.81
CA LYS A 363 2.23 11.57 -2.35
C LYS A 363 1.41 12.40 -3.34
N LEU A 364 1.55 12.15 -4.66
CA LEU A 364 0.85 12.88 -5.71
C LEU A 364 -0.61 12.41 -5.87
N GLU A 365 -0.88 11.10 -5.73
CA GLU A 365 -2.15 10.49 -6.15
C GLU A 365 -3.03 10.03 -4.99
N VAL A 366 -2.47 9.75 -3.80
CA VAL A 366 -3.25 9.40 -2.61
C VAL A 366 -4.30 10.47 -2.25
N PRO A 367 -4.02 11.79 -2.34
CA PRO A 367 -5.06 12.80 -2.11
C PRO A 367 -6.27 12.64 -3.04
N GLY A 368 -6.04 12.27 -4.30
CA GLY A 368 -7.12 11.99 -5.26
C GLY A 368 -7.94 10.75 -4.91
N LEU A 369 -7.33 9.73 -4.28
CA LEU A 369 -8.07 8.58 -3.74
C LEU A 369 -8.94 8.96 -2.54
N VAL A 370 -8.44 9.84 -1.67
CA VAL A 370 -9.25 10.42 -0.58
C VAL A 370 -10.46 11.17 -1.16
N ASP A 371 -10.26 11.99 -2.20
CA ASP A 371 -11.35 12.71 -2.86
C ASP A 371 -12.40 11.77 -3.47
N ARG A 372 -11.98 10.66 -4.05
CA ARG A 372 -12.91 9.62 -4.58
C ARG A 372 -13.72 8.96 -3.47
N TYR A 373 -13.08 8.65 -2.33
CA TYR A 373 -13.80 8.15 -1.16
C TYR A 373 -14.81 9.17 -0.63
N MET A 374 -14.41 10.42 -0.46
CA MET A 374 -15.31 11.50 0.01
C MET A 374 -16.50 11.74 -0.91
N LYS A 375 -16.40 11.35 -2.20
CA LYS A 375 -17.51 11.38 -3.17
C LYS A 375 -18.33 10.09 -3.21
N GLY A 376 -17.96 9.06 -2.44
CA GLY A 376 -18.63 7.76 -2.45
C GLY A 376 -18.37 6.92 -3.71
N GLU A 377 -17.30 7.21 -4.46
CA GLU A 377 -16.92 6.47 -5.68
C GLU A 377 -16.21 5.14 -5.38
N VAL A 378 -15.61 5.02 -4.19
CA VAL A 378 -14.91 3.83 -3.71
C VAL A 378 -15.26 3.57 -2.25
N LYS A 379 -15.16 2.31 -1.83
CA LYS A 379 -15.46 1.86 -0.47
C LYS A 379 -14.20 1.89 0.39
N ILE A 380 -14.33 2.31 1.64
CA ILE A 380 -13.29 2.15 2.67
C ILE A 380 -13.90 1.56 3.94
N ASP A 381 -15.07 2.03 4.36
CA ASP A 381 -15.70 1.63 5.61
C ASP A 381 -15.87 0.12 5.72
N GLU A 382 -16.26 -0.53 4.64
CA GLU A 382 -16.55 -1.97 4.61
C GLU A 382 -15.30 -2.85 4.75
N TYR A 383 -14.09 -2.29 4.62
CA TYR A 383 -12.85 -3.02 4.90
C TYR A 383 -12.54 -3.08 6.39
N ILE A 384 -13.05 -2.12 7.19
CA ILE A 384 -12.79 -2.05 8.63
C ILE A 384 -13.72 -3.03 9.34
N THR A 385 -13.18 -4.16 9.74
CA THR A 385 -13.93 -5.18 10.48
C THR A 385 -13.74 -5.07 11.99
N HIS A 386 -12.65 -4.41 12.43
CA HIS A 386 -12.33 -4.21 13.84
C HIS A 386 -11.74 -2.81 14.05
N GLU A 387 -12.23 -2.13 15.08
CA GLU A 387 -11.67 -0.92 15.64
C GLU A 387 -11.23 -1.21 17.07
N MET A 388 -9.97 -0.94 17.40
CA MET A 388 -9.36 -1.32 18.67
C MET A 388 -8.51 -0.17 19.21
N LYS A 389 -8.15 -0.22 20.48
CA LYS A 389 -7.17 0.69 21.07
C LYS A 389 -5.76 0.25 20.69
N PHE A 390 -4.82 1.18 20.67
CA PHE A 390 -3.42 0.92 20.34
C PHE A 390 -2.81 -0.16 21.23
N GLU A 391 -3.17 -0.15 22.54
CA GLU A 391 -2.67 -1.13 23.51
C GLU A 391 -3.06 -2.57 23.18
N GLU A 392 -4.07 -2.78 22.33
CA GLU A 392 -4.54 -4.10 21.91
C GLU A 392 -3.83 -4.62 20.63
N ILE A 393 -2.72 -3.98 20.20
CA ILE A 393 -2.04 -4.30 18.92
C ILE A 393 -1.65 -5.79 18.79
N ASN A 394 -1.23 -6.44 19.86
CA ASN A 394 -0.90 -7.86 19.80
C ASN A 394 -2.15 -8.74 19.59
N LYS A 395 -3.29 -8.36 20.16
CA LYS A 395 -4.58 -9.02 19.89
C LYS A 395 -5.01 -8.81 18.43
N ALA A 396 -4.78 -7.63 17.87
CA ALA A 396 -5.04 -7.34 16.47
C ALA A 396 -4.14 -8.18 15.53
N LEU A 397 -2.86 -8.40 15.88
CA LEU A 397 -1.96 -9.34 15.16
C LEU A 397 -2.49 -10.78 15.18
N LYS A 398 -3.07 -11.21 16.29
CA LYS A 398 -3.68 -12.53 16.41
C LYS A 398 -4.89 -12.67 15.49
N LEU A 399 -5.80 -11.69 15.47
CA LEU A 399 -6.95 -11.66 14.55
C LEU A 399 -6.51 -11.67 13.08
N LEU A 400 -5.42 -10.96 12.75
CA LEU A 400 -4.84 -10.97 11.42
C LEU A 400 -4.34 -12.37 11.03
N HIS A 401 -3.66 -13.07 11.94
CA HIS A 401 -3.16 -14.42 11.74
C HIS A 401 -4.30 -15.44 11.54
N GLU A 402 -5.34 -15.37 12.35
CA GLU A 402 -6.53 -16.23 12.29
C GLU A 402 -7.38 -15.98 11.03
N GLY A 403 -7.11 -14.88 10.31
CA GLY A 403 -7.85 -14.50 9.10
C GLY A 403 -9.29 -14.03 9.39
N ASP A 404 -9.55 -13.59 10.61
CA ASP A 404 -10.86 -13.14 11.08
C ASP A 404 -11.08 -11.63 10.90
N CYS A 405 -10.07 -10.91 10.44
CA CYS A 405 -10.22 -9.50 10.07
C CYS A 405 -9.80 -9.23 8.61
N LEU A 406 -10.45 -8.25 7.97
CA LEU A 406 -9.98 -7.66 6.73
C LEU A 406 -8.98 -6.56 7.02
N ARG A 407 -9.39 -5.60 7.86
CA ARG A 407 -8.54 -4.57 8.47
C ARG A 407 -8.95 -4.34 9.92
N CYS A 408 -7.95 -4.29 10.77
CA CYS A 408 -8.07 -3.82 12.14
C CYS A 408 -7.43 -2.43 12.22
N VAL A 409 -8.21 -1.43 12.59
CA VAL A 409 -7.77 -0.05 12.79
C VAL A 409 -7.55 0.19 14.27
N LEU A 410 -6.38 0.70 14.61
CA LEU A 410 -5.99 1.05 15.97
C LEU A 410 -6.10 2.56 16.16
N ALA A 411 -6.75 3.00 17.23
CA ALA A 411 -6.77 4.40 17.67
C ALA A 411 -5.59 4.65 18.63
N LEU A 412 -4.73 5.64 18.32
CA LEU A 412 -3.54 6.05 19.08
C LEU A 412 -3.81 7.32 19.90
#